data_3e198b0ad5228bd7d6e25e0ff131f228
#
_entry.id   3e198b0ad5228bd7d6e25e0ff131f228
#
_cell.length_a   1.000
_cell.length_b   1.000
_cell.length_c   1.000
_cell.angle_alpha   90.00
_cell.angle_beta   90.00
_cell.angle_gamma   90.00
#
_symmetry.space_group_name_H-M   'P 1'
#
loop_
_entity.id
_entity.type
_entity.pdbx_description
1 polymer ?
#
loop_
_entity_poly.entity_id
_entity_poly.type
_entity_poly.pdbx_seq_one_letter_code
_entity_poly.pdbx_strand_id
1 'polypeptide(L)'
;MTLQEQLCEKMRVEQSAYCLWLTAQPPEEILHHAYEYSVREDIILATEEMNLTPAQVRALLKSPAPLADVYKDFSKLETDYMSIVAQCVEDRADDLLKKEQQQNPPKVYRQ
;
A
#
# COMPACT_ATOMS: atom_id res chain seq x y z
N MET A 1 17.78 -6.36 23.10
CA MET A 1 16.91 -6.31 21.91
C MET A 1 16.54 -7.71 21.49
N THR A 2 15.26 -8.00 21.37
CA THR A 2 14.81 -9.31 20.89
C THR A 2 15.13 -9.46 19.41
N LEU A 3 15.04 -10.71 18.91
CA LEU A 3 15.22 -10.95 17.48
C LEU A 3 14.22 -10.15 16.67
N GLN A 4 12.95 -10.10 17.11
CA GLN A 4 11.92 -9.35 16.42
C GLN A 4 12.24 -7.85 16.41
N GLU A 5 12.71 -7.32 17.52
CA GLU A 5 13.12 -5.92 17.59
C GLU A 5 14.30 -5.63 16.66
N GLN A 6 15.22 -6.58 16.54
CA GLN A 6 16.34 -6.44 15.61
C GLN A 6 15.87 -6.38 14.18
N LEU A 7 14.89 -7.20 13.82
CA LEU A 7 14.32 -7.19 12.48
C LEU A 7 13.62 -5.86 12.19
N CYS A 8 12.80 -5.40 13.11
CA CYS A 8 12.10 -4.12 12.95
C CYS A 8 13.09 -2.97 12.83
N GLU A 9 14.14 -2.98 13.63
CA GLU A 9 15.17 -1.95 13.55
C GLU A 9 15.88 -1.98 12.17
N LYS A 10 16.19 -3.17 11.68
CA LYS A 10 16.80 -3.30 10.37
C LYS A 10 15.90 -2.73 9.29
N MET A 11 14.61 -3.03 9.36
CA MET A 11 13.63 -2.48 8.41
C MET A 11 13.53 -0.96 8.52
N ARG A 12 13.60 -0.40 9.73
CA ARG A 12 13.57 1.06 9.92
C ARG A 12 14.78 1.74 9.33
N VAL A 13 15.95 1.14 9.49
CA VAL A 13 17.19 1.66 8.89
C VAL A 13 17.04 1.64 7.35
N GLU A 14 16.51 0.55 6.82
CA GLU A 14 16.28 0.41 5.40
C GLU A 14 15.30 1.48 4.90
N GLN A 15 14.23 1.72 5.64
CA GLN A 15 13.23 2.75 5.29
C GLN A 15 13.83 4.15 5.37
N SER A 16 14.66 4.42 6.37
CA SER A 16 15.32 5.72 6.49
C SER A 16 16.22 6.00 5.29
N ALA A 17 16.96 4.98 4.83
CA ALA A 17 17.80 5.12 3.65
C ALA A 17 16.95 5.38 2.41
N TYR A 18 15.83 4.67 2.29
CA TYR A 18 14.91 4.86 1.17
C TYR A 18 14.32 6.27 1.17
N CYS A 19 13.93 6.76 2.35
CA CYS A 19 13.40 8.11 2.51
C CYS A 19 14.41 9.18 2.08
N LEU A 20 15.67 9.01 2.49
CA LEU A 20 16.73 9.94 2.10
C LEU A 20 16.92 9.96 0.59
N TRP A 21 16.95 8.77 -0.01
CA TRP A 21 17.06 8.68 -1.47
C TRP A 21 15.86 9.36 -2.15
N LEU A 22 14.66 9.03 -1.68
CA LEU A 22 13.42 9.50 -2.30
C LEU A 22 13.29 11.02 -2.23
N THR A 23 13.59 11.61 -1.07
CA THR A 23 13.44 13.05 -0.89
C THR A 23 14.48 13.86 -1.66
N ALA A 24 15.53 13.22 -2.16
CA ALA A 24 16.52 13.85 -3.02
C ALA A 24 16.12 13.82 -4.50
N GLN A 25 15.02 13.16 -4.83
CA GLN A 25 14.57 13.03 -6.22
C GLN A 25 13.73 14.22 -6.64
N PRO A 26 13.57 14.44 -7.97
CA PRO A 26 12.62 15.47 -8.45
C PRO A 26 11.19 15.16 -7.99
N PRO A 27 10.33 16.18 -7.91
CA PRO A 27 8.96 15.97 -7.44
C PRO A 27 8.20 14.86 -8.15
N GLU A 28 8.41 14.70 -9.45
CA GLU A 28 7.73 13.66 -10.22
C GLU A 28 8.13 12.27 -9.75
N GLU A 29 9.40 12.07 -9.45
CA GLU A 29 9.88 10.79 -8.94
C GLU A 29 9.37 10.53 -7.51
N ILE A 30 9.29 11.57 -6.71
CA ILE A 30 8.74 11.46 -5.35
C ILE A 30 7.31 10.95 -5.43
N LEU A 31 6.49 11.55 -6.30
CA LEU A 31 5.11 11.12 -6.48
C LEU A 31 5.01 9.68 -6.97
N HIS A 32 5.93 9.29 -7.85
CA HIS A 32 5.95 7.95 -8.42
C HIS A 32 6.20 6.87 -7.37
N HIS A 33 6.98 7.19 -6.34
CA HIS A 33 7.40 6.23 -5.32
C HIS A 33 6.72 6.45 -3.97
N ALA A 34 5.80 7.41 -3.88
CA ALA A 34 5.14 7.72 -2.62
C ALA A 34 4.33 6.54 -2.09
N TYR A 35 3.69 5.79 -2.98
CA TYR A 35 2.91 4.62 -2.60
C TYR A 35 3.80 3.54 -2.01
N GLU A 36 4.94 3.29 -2.64
CA GLU A 36 5.90 2.30 -2.11
C GLU A 36 6.37 2.70 -0.71
N TYR A 37 6.67 3.97 -0.51
CA TYR A 37 7.09 4.47 0.81
C TYR A 37 6.02 4.18 1.85
N SER A 38 4.77 4.46 1.52
CA SER A 38 3.64 4.28 2.42
C SER A 38 3.42 2.80 2.77
N VAL A 39 3.49 1.92 1.78
CA VAL A 39 3.35 0.48 2.00
C VAL A 39 4.50 -0.05 2.85
N ARG A 40 5.72 0.43 2.63
CA ARG A 40 6.87 0.04 3.45
C ARG A 40 6.66 0.40 4.92
N GLU A 41 6.08 1.58 5.20
CA GLU A 41 5.72 1.94 6.58
C GLU A 41 4.73 0.94 7.16
N ASP A 42 3.72 0.56 6.38
CA ASP A 42 2.72 -0.41 6.83
C ASP A 42 3.34 -1.78 7.10
N ILE A 43 4.32 -2.20 6.29
CA ILE A 43 5.01 -3.46 6.50
C ILE A 43 5.73 -3.45 7.85
N ILE A 44 6.40 -2.35 8.18
CA ILE A 44 7.08 -2.22 9.46
C ILE A 44 6.08 -2.31 10.61
N LEU A 45 4.98 -1.57 10.52
CA LEU A 45 3.94 -1.59 11.55
C LEU A 45 3.36 -3.00 11.72
N ALA A 46 3.08 -3.68 10.61
CA ALA A 46 2.56 -5.05 10.67
C ALA A 46 3.56 -5.98 11.32
N THR A 47 4.84 -5.85 10.98
CA THR A 47 5.90 -6.69 11.55
C THR A 47 6.01 -6.51 13.05
N GLU A 48 5.82 -5.28 13.53
CA GLU A 48 5.86 -4.99 14.98
C GLU A 48 4.73 -5.69 15.74
N GLU A 49 3.59 -5.89 15.09
CA GLU A 49 2.41 -6.49 15.71
C GLU A 49 2.36 -8.01 15.55
N MET A 50 3.18 -8.58 14.68
CA MET A 50 3.14 -10.01 14.38
C MET A 50 3.92 -10.83 15.41
N ASN A 51 3.54 -12.10 15.52
CA ASN A 51 4.25 -13.07 16.35
C ASN A 51 5.01 -14.06 15.47
N LEU A 52 6.12 -13.58 14.91
CA LEU A 52 6.96 -14.43 14.09
C LEU A 52 7.77 -15.39 14.97
N THR A 53 8.01 -16.59 14.44
CA THR A 53 8.89 -17.53 15.16
C THR A 53 10.33 -17.06 15.04
N PRO A 54 11.19 -17.47 16.00
CA PRO A 54 12.61 -17.11 15.89
C PRO A 54 13.25 -17.55 14.58
N ALA A 55 12.85 -18.71 14.06
CA ALA A 55 13.36 -19.20 12.78
C ALA A 55 12.97 -18.28 11.62
N GLN A 56 11.72 -17.79 11.62
CA GLN A 56 11.25 -16.86 10.60
C GLN A 56 12.00 -15.54 10.69
N VAL A 57 12.19 -15.02 11.90
CA VAL A 57 12.92 -13.76 12.09
C VAL A 57 14.36 -13.89 11.59
N ARG A 58 15.02 -14.99 11.98
CA ARG A 58 16.40 -15.21 11.53
C ARG A 58 16.50 -15.29 10.01
N ALA A 59 15.52 -15.96 9.39
CA ALA A 59 15.51 -16.06 7.92
C ALA A 59 15.41 -14.67 7.29
N LEU A 60 14.52 -13.83 7.79
CA LEU A 60 14.37 -12.46 7.28
C LEU A 60 15.61 -11.62 7.54
N LEU A 61 16.23 -11.78 8.71
CA LEU A 61 17.43 -11.03 9.05
C LEU A 61 18.63 -11.37 8.18
N LYS A 62 18.61 -12.52 7.50
CA LYS A 62 19.68 -12.88 6.58
C LYS A 62 19.66 -12.07 5.30
N SER A 63 18.51 -11.52 4.95
CA SER A 63 18.41 -10.68 3.76
C SER A 63 19.08 -9.32 4.02
N PRO A 64 19.81 -8.78 3.07
CA PRO A 64 20.36 -7.42 3.21
C PRO A 64 19.25 -6.35 3.14
N ALA A 65 18.07 -6.69 2.62
CA ALA A 65 16.98 -5.73 2.46
C ALA A 65 15.64 -6.42 2.69
N PRO A 66 15.33 -6.84 3.94
CA PRO A 66 14.08 -7.57 4.21
C PRO A 66 12.83 -6.73 3.91
N LEU A 67 12.87 -5.43 4.13
CA LEU A 67 11.73 -4.56 3.83
C LEU A 67 11.45 -4.50 2.34
N ALA A 68 12.47 -4.31 1.53
CA ALA A 68 12.34 -4.29 0.08
C ALA A 68 11.83 -5.62 -0.45
N ASP A 69 12.30 -6.74 0.13
CA ASP A 69 11.86 -8.08 -0.26
C ASP A 69 10.36 -8.26 -0.04
N VAL A 70 9.88 -7.88 1.14
CA VAL A 70 8.45 -7.99 1.46
C VAL A 70 7.62 -7.08 0.56
N TYR A 71 8.09 -5.87 0.33
CA TYR A 71 7.37 -4.97 -0.57
C TYR A 71 7.27 -5.57 -1.98
N LYS A 72 8.34 -6.17 -2.46
CA LYS A 72 8.35 -6.80 -3.79
C LYS A 72 7.30 -7.91 -3.88
N ASP A 73 7.21 -8.73 -2.84
CA ASP A 73 6.21 -9.79 -2.79
C ASP A 73 4.80 -9.23 -2.76
N PHE A 74 4.59 -8.21 -1.94
CA PHE A 74 3.29 -7.53 -1.86
C PHE A 74 2.87 -6.97 -3.21
N SER A 75 3.80 -6.34 -3.92
CA SER A 75 3.48 -5.71 -5.20
C SER A 75 3.04 -6.73 -6.26
N LYS A 76 3.50 -7.97 -6.14
CA LYS A 76 3.06 -9.05 -7.04
C LYS A 76 1.64 -9.51 -6.74
N LEU A 77 1.21 -9.40 -5.49
CA LEU A 77 -0.12 -9.82 -5.08
C LEU A 77 -1.17 -8.76 -5.35
N GLU A 78 -0.76 -7.53 -5.57
CA GLU A 78 -1.68 -6.42 -5.77
C GLU A 78 -2.17 -6.37 -7.22
N THR A 79 -2.73 -7.49 -7.68
CA THR A 79 -3.18 -7.60 -9.08
C THR A 79 -4.58 -7.02 -9.27
N ASP A 80 -5.38 -6.93 -8.19
CA ASP A 80 -6.78 -6.51 -8.28
C ASP A 80 -7.01 -5.04 -7.98
N TYR A 81 -5.94 -4.30 -7.70
CA TYR A 81 -6.06 -2.91 -7.30
C TYR A 81 -6.85 -2.08 -8.32
N MET A 82 -6.47 -2.18 -9.59
CA MET A 82 -7.14 -1.41 -10.63
C MET A 82 -8.58 -1.87 -10.86
N SER A 83 -8.85 -3.15 -10.67
CA SER A 83 -10.21 -3.67 -10.75
C SER A 83 -11.08 -3.10 -9.64
N ILE A 84 -10.55 -3.00 -8.43
CA ILE A 84 -11.26 -2.41 -7.30
C ILE A 84 -11.54 -0.94 -7.56
N VAL A 85 -10.55 -0.21 -8.07
CA VAL A 85 -10.72 1.20 -8.41
C VAL A 85 -11.81 1.37 -9.45
N ALA A 86 -11.78 0.56 -10.52
CA ALA A 86 -12.79 0.61 -11.57
C ALA A 86 -14.19 0.34 -11.01
N GLN A 87 -14.31 -0.65 -10.13
CA GLN A 87 -15.59 -0.97 -9.51
C GLN A 87 -16.10 0.21 -8.67
N CYS A 88 -15.22 0.87 -7.93
CA CYS A 88 -15.61 2.03 -7.15
C CYS A 88 -16.12 3.17 -8.04
N VAL A 89 -15.49 3.37 -9.19
CA VAL A 89 -15.93 4.39 -10.15
C VAL A 89 -17.32 4.06 -10.67
N GLU A 90 -17.55 2.80 -11.07
CA GLU A 90 -18.85 2.38 -11.57
C GLU A 90 -19.94 2.53 -10.51
N ASP A 91 -19.64 2.10 -9.29
CA ASP A 91 -20.62 2.17 -8.19
C ASP A 91 -20.98 3.62 -7.89
N ARG A 92 -20.01 4.50 -7.90
CA ARG A 92 -20.30 5.93 -7.66
C ARG A 92 -21.14 6.51 -8.79
N ALA A 93 -20.81 6.17 -10.03
CA ALA A 93 -21.58 6.65 -11.18
C ALA A 93 -23.03 6.17 -11.09
N ASP A 94 -23.25 4.91 -10.75
CA ASP A 94 -24.59 4.35 -10.60
C ASP A 94 -25.37 5.03 -9.49
N ASP A 95 -24.71 5.29 -8.35
CA ASP A 95 -25.34 5.99 -7.22
C ASP A 95 -25.81 7.39 -7.64
N LEU A 96 -24.96 8.10 -8.36
CA LEU A 96 -25.29 9.45 -8.80
C LEU A 96 -26.45 9.45 -9.79
N LEU A 97 -26.46 8.47 -10.68
CA LEU A 97 -27.57 8.32 -11.63
C LEU A 97 -28.87 8.05 -10.91
N LYS A 98 -28.87 7.18 -9.91
CA LYS A 98 -30.07 6.89 -9.11
C LYS A 98 -30.57 8.14 -8.41
N LYS A 99 -29.67 8.94 -7.85
CA LYS A 99 -30.05 10.18 -7.18
C LYS A 99 -30.64 11.19 -8.15
N GLU A 100 -30.07 11.28 -9.35
CA GLU A 100 -30.66 12.14 -10.37
C GLU A 100 -32.06 11.72 -10.75
N GLN A 101 -32.27 10.42 -10.92
CA GLN A 101 -33.58 9.90 -11.27
C GLN A 101 -34.61 10.14 -10.15
N GLN A 102 -34.20 10.12 -8.91
CA GLN A 102 -35.08 10.40 -7.79
C GLN A 102 -35.44 11.89 -7.71
N GLN A 103 -34.47 12.76 -7.94
CA GLN A 103 -34.69 14.20 -7.89
C GLN A 103 -35.38 14.72 -9.14
N ASN A 104 -35.05 14.15 -10.27
CA ASN A 104 -35.59 14.52 -11.58
C ASN A 104 -36.15 13.28 -12.25
N PRO A 105 -37.32 12.81 -11.82
CA PRO A 105 -37.90 11.62 -12.45
C PRO A 105 -37.90 11.75 -13.96
N PRO A 106 -37.66 10.66 -14.67
CA PRO A 106 -37.66 10.73 -16.12
C PRO A 106 -38.94 11.34 -16.64
N LYS A 107 -38.80 12.30 -17.50
CA LYS A 107 -39.92 12.99 -18.04
C LYS A 107 -40.46 12.33 -19.30
N VAL A 108 -39.91 11.20 -19.60
CA VAL A 108 -40.22 10.51 -20.84
C VAL A 108 -41.71 10.21 -20.97
N TYR A 109 -42.34 9.89 -19.87
CA TYR A 109 -43.75 9.60 -19.95
C TYR A 109 -44.59 10.83 -20.12
N ARG A 110 -44.00 11.96 -20.18
CA ARG A 110 -44.73 13.18 -20.46
C ARG A 110 -44.66 13.62 -21.88
N GLN A 111 -44.01 12.82 -22.64
CA GLN A 111 -43.91 13.11 -24.07
C GLN A 111 -45.13 12.61 -24.84
#